data_a5745284e9372e57f1e203c58d1beb72
#
_entry.id   a5745284e9372e57f1e203c58d1beb72
#
_cell.length_a   1.000
_cell.length_b   1.000
_cell.length_c   1.000
_cell.angle_alpha   90.00
_cell.angle_beta   90.00
_cell.angle_gamma   90.00
#
_symmetry.space_group_name_H-M   'P 1'
#
loop_
_entity.id
_entity.type
_entity.pdbx_description
1 polymer ?
#
loop_
_entity_poly.entity_id
_entity_poly.type
_entity_poly.pdbx_seq_one_letter_code
_entity_poly.pdbx_strand_id
1 'polypeptide(L)' 'MKIRLTQNVPRYARLTEGMIVDAEPVASHPEVMRVKGFGAFENGALVRGWELVLPDEELEALLNEG' A
#
# COMPACT_ATOMS: atom_id res chain seq x y z
N MET A 1 -3.22 -6.15 3.39
CA MET A 1 -4.18 -5.09 3.02
C MET A 1 -3.69 -4.36 1.78
N LYS A 2 -4.60 -3.76 1.04
CA LYS A 2 -4.22 -3.03 -0.16
C LYS A 2 -4.01 -1.55 0.15
N ILE A 3 -2.94 -1.00 -0.39
CA ILE A 3 -2.62 0.41 -0.27
C ILE A 3 -2.34 0.99 -1.65
N ARG A 4 -2.51 2.31 -1.79
CA ARG A 4 -2.13 3.05 -2.98
C ARG A 4 -0.97 3.96 -2.60
N LEU A 5 0.10 3.91 -3.39
CA LEU A 5 1.25 4.76 -3.14
C LEU A 5 0.93 6.21 -3.50
N THR A 6 1.23 7.14 -2.59
CA THR A 6 0.98 8.56 -2.80
C THR A 6 2.19 9.31 -3.32
N GLN A 7 3.32 8.63 -3.43
CA GLN A 7 4.56 9.19 -3.97
C GLN A 7 5.43 8.09 -4.53
N ASN A 8 6.35 8.45 -5.40
CA ASN A 8 7.35 7.50 -5.90
C ASN A 8 8.27 7.09 -4.76
N VAL A 9 8.74 5.84 -4.81
CA VAL A 9 9.71 5.33 -3.85
C VAL A 9 11.08 5.32 -4.54
N PRO A 10 11.96 6.30 -4.28
CA PRO A 10 13.22 6.44 -5.01
C PRO A 10 14.13 5.21 -4.94
N ARG A 11 14.07 4.51 -3.81
CA ARG A 11 14.90 3.32 -3.59
C ARG A 11 14.43 2.12 -4.43
N TYR A 12 13.17 2.12 -4.83
CA TYR A 12 12.56 1.01 -5.58
C TYR A 12 11.85 1.57 -6.81
N ALA A 13 12.56 1.61 -7.93
CA ALA A 13 12.06 2.23 -9.16
C ALA A 13 10.73 1.67 -9.67
N ARG A 14 10.38 0.46 -9.28
CA ARG A 14 9.12 -0.16 -9.69
C ARG A 14 7.92 0.30 -8.85
N LEU A 15 8.18 0.93 -7.70
CA LEU A 15 7.13 1.43 -6.82
C LEU A 15 6.91 2.91 -7.12
N THR A 16 5.85 3.20 -7.87
CA THR A 16 5.56 4.55 -8.34
C THR A 16 4.23 5.07 -7.79
N GLU A 17 4.08 6.38 -7.77
CA GLU A 17 2.86 7.05 -7.34
C GLU A 17 1.63 6.51 -8.06
N GLY A 18 0.57 6.26 -7.31
CA GLY A 18 -0.69 5.74 -7.83
C GLY A 18 -0.78 4.22 -7.92
N MET A 19 0.32 3.53 -7.69
CA MET A 19 0.36 2.06 -7.75
C MET A 19 -0.36 1.44 -6.56
N ILE A 20 -1.22 0.46 -6.84
CA ILE A 20 -1.93 -0.29 -5.78
C ILE A 20 -1.21 -1.61 -5.54
N VAL A 21 -0.84 -1.84 -4.30
CA VAL A 21 -0.07 -3.04 -3.90
C VAL A 21 -0.59 -3.62 -2.61
N ASP A 22 -0.31 -4.90 -2.40
CA ASP A 22 -0.57 -5.56 -1.12
C ASP A 22 0.57 -5.23 -0.16
N ALA A 23 0.20 -4.86 1.07
CA ALA A 23 1.16 -4.51 2.10
C ALA A 23 0.66 -4.90 3.48
N GLU A 24 1.57 -4.90 4.44
CA GLU A 24 1.24 -5.13 5.84
C GLU A 24 1.81 -4.02 6.71
N PRO A 25 1.15 -3.69 7.84
CA PRO A 25 1.68 -2.68 8.75
C PRO A 25 2.94 -3.18 9.45
N VAL A 26 3.83 -2.25 9.77
CA VAL A 26 5.02 -2.53 10.56
C VAL A 26 4.72 -2.13 12.00
N ALA A 27 4.76 -3.10 12.91
CA ALA A 27 4.32 -2.91 14.30
C ALA A 27 5.06 -1.77 15.03
N SER A 28 6.35 -1.62 14.78
CA SER A 28 7.16 -0.59 15.44
C SER A 28 7.05 0.79 14.79
N HIS A 29 6.50 0.87 13.59
CA HIS A 29 6.39 2.12 12.83
C HIS A 29 5.05 2.17 12.10
N PRO A 30 3.98 2.66 12.77
CA PRO A 30 2.63 2.63 12.18
C PRO A 30 2.49 3.45 10.90
N GLU A 31 3.38 4.40 10.65
CA GLU A 31 3.38 5.20 9.43
C GLU A 31 4.04 4.51 8.24
N VAL A 32 4.60 3.31 8.45
CA VAL A 32 5.33 2.56 7.42
C VAL A 32 4.55 1.31 7.05
N MET A 33 4.46 1.01 5.77
CA MET A 33 3.91 -0.25 5.27
C MET A 33 4.99 -1.08 4.59
N ARG A 34 4.90 -2.39 4.73
CA ARG A 34 5.79 -3.33 4.05
C ARG A 34 5.06 -3.92 2.86
N VAL A 35 5.53 -3.62 1.66
CA VAL A 35 4.99 -4.18 0.41
C VAL A 35 5.60 -5.56 0.19
N LYS A 36 4.75 -6.58 0.12
CA LYS A 36 5.18 -7.98 -0.04
C LYS A 36 5.19 -8.42 -1.49
N GLY A 37 5.97 -9.46 -1.75
CA GLY A 37 5.91 -10.19 -3.01
C GLY A 37 6.34 -9.40 -4.22
N PHE A 38 7.19 -8.41 -4.04
CA PHE A 38 7.60 -7.55 -5.13
C PHE A 38 9.00 -7.91 -5.64
N GLY A 39 9.06 -8.89 -6.55
CA GLY A 39 10.32 -9.24 -7.23
C GLY A 39 11.40 -9.77 -6.29
N ALA A 40 12.56 -9.14 -6.30
CA ALA A 40 13.73 -9.57 -5.55
C ALA A 40 13.73 -9.15 -4.07
N PHE A 41 12.65 -8.55 -3.58
CA PHE A 41 12.63 -8.09 -2.19
C PHE A 41 12.18 -9.19 -1.24
N GLU A 42 13.13 -9.96 -0.75
CA GLU A 42 12.85 -11.06 0.18
C GLU A 42 12.13 -10.60 1.45
N ASN A 43 12.48 -9.42 1.95
CA ASN A 43 11.91 -8.87 3.17
C ASN A 43 10.85 -7.80 2.92
N GLY A 44 10.44 -7.61 1.68
CA GLY A 44 9.50 -6.58 1.30
C GLY A 44 10.13 -5.19 1.21
N ALA A 45 9.40 -4.27 0.61
CA ALA A 45 9.83 -2.88 0.48
C ALA A 45 9.08 -2.02 1.49
N LEU A 46 9.78 -1.22 2.27
CA LEU A 46 9.16 -0.31 3.24
C LEU A 46 8.80 1.00 2.56
N VAL A 47 7.54 1.41 2.67
CA VAL A 47 7.05 2.64 2.05
C VAL A 47 6.36 3.52 3.09
N ARG A 48 6.55 4.84 2.98
CA ARG A 48 5.95 5.82 3.88
C ARG A 48 4.78 6.56 3.25
N GLY A 49 4.84 6.85 1.97
CA GLY A 49 3.77 7.57 1.27
C GLY A 49 2.72 6.61 0.73
N TRP A 50 1.65 6.41 1.47
CA TRP A 50 0.60 5.49 1.09
C TRP A 50 -0.74 5.90 1.68
N GLU A 51 -1.81 5.37 1.08
CA GLU A 51 -3.16 5.50 1.63
C GLU A 51 -3.90 4.16 1.49
N LEU A 52 -4.83 3.91 2.40
CA LEU A 52 -5.61 2.67 2.36
C LEU A 52 -6.55 2.66 1.16
N VAL A 53 -6.64 1.48 0.53
CA VAL A 53 -7.60 1.23 -0.53
C VAL A 53 -8.66 0.31 0.04
N LEU A 54 -9.91 0.76 0.05
CA LEU A 54 -11.00 -0.06 0.53
C LEU A 54 -11.32 -1.16 -0.47
N PRO A 55 -11.59 -2.39 -0.01
CA PRO A 55 -12.11 -3.44 -0.88
C PRO A 55 -13.38 -2.97 -1.58
N ASP A 56 -13.61 -3.46 -2.80
CA ASP A 56 -14.78 -3.08 -3.59
C ASP A 56 -16.09 -3.25 -2.82
N GLU A 57 -16.20 -4.32 -2.05
CA GLU A 57 -17.39 -4.58 -1.22
C GLU A 57 -17.64 -3.49 -0.19
N GLU A 58 -16.60 -3.04 0.49
CA GLU A 58 -16.72 -1.96 1.47
C GLU A 58 -17.02 -0.63 0.79
N LEU A 59 -16.41 -0.38 -0.36
CA LEU A 59 -16.65 0.82 -1.12
C LEU A 59 -18.11 0.89 -1.59
N GLU A 60 -18.65 -0.20 -2.09
CA GLU A 60 -20.05 -0.28 -2.50
C GLU A 60 -21.00 -0.04 -1.33
N ALA A 61 -20.68 -0.61 -0.17
CA ALA A 61 -21.48 -0.40 1.02
C ALA A 61 -21.54 1.07 1.43
N LEU A 62 -20.40 1.77 1.37
CA LEU A 62 -20.34 3.19 1.68
C LEU A 62 -21.11 4.04 0.66
N LEU A 63 -21.03 3.70 -0.62
CA LEU A 63 -21.77 4.40 -1.66
C LEU A 63 -23.27 4.20 -1.54
N ASN A 64 -23.70 3.04 -1.08
CA ASN A 64 -25.11 2.73 -0.90
C ASN A 64 -25.74 3.35 0.36
N GLU A 65 -24.92 3.68 1.34
CA GLU A 65 -25.38 4.37 2.55
C GLU A 65 -25.59 5.86 2.35
N GLY A 66 -24.96 6.41 1.35
CA GLY A 66 -25.04 7.82 1.04
C GLY A 66 -26.25 8.17 0.22
#